data_0413dec975294f49e647e89a7c411916
#
_entry.id   0413dec975294f49e647e89a7c411916
#
_cell.length_a   1.000
_cell.length_b   1.000
_cell.length_c   1.000
_cell.angle_alpha   90.00
_cell.angle_beta   90.00
_cell.angle_gamma   90.00
#
_symmetry.space_group_name_H-M   'P 1'
#
loop_
_entity.id
_entity.type
_entity.pdbx_description
1 polymer ?
#
loop_
_entity_poly.entity_id
_entity_poly.type
_entity_poly.pdbx_seq_one_letter_code
_entity_poly.pdbx_strand_id
1 'polypeptide(L)'
;MSSVNQSLFLLLRIALNHSTEECDALRNLSVVDWQRLYELSKRQGLAAIVFDGISAVMVRLNDKSLGMPRQLKLRWLSLLDSIENKYDHQYKVVQKLAQIVTSQNMPSVLFKGVTLSLLYPVPNHRQCGDIDIYALGGRGDSLDKAIVDAGGKLLDVSPKHSELTLGDVMIEGHRYFVQRYFSKRAKWLDNRLVECANNSDTFIEGTKLYAPNVQFDTLFVIYHAANHFKFEGISLRHIVDWCFVVQRANCNISEVAQLGLEHFSAVLCRIGRDCLGFDFPDSICQCDEPTYQRVLNDILGSDLNKSDENVSFFTLLKRKYERFSSRRWVYKLLGDTYWGGIVNSVVAHLVHPLSIFKGSK
;
A
#
# COMPACT_ATOMS: atom_id res chain seq x y z
N MET A 1 5.28 14.57 19.51
CA MET A 1 4.24 13.58 19.14
C MET A 1 3.22 13.46 20.27
N SER A 2 1.91 13.21 19.94
CA SER A 2 0.89 12.94 20.97
C SER A 2 1.11 11.58 21.63
N SER A 3 0.54 11.37 22.85
CA SER A 3 0.58 10.08 23.55
C SER A 3 0.00 8.93 22.69
N VAL A 4 -1.07 9.21 21.94
CA VAL A 4 -1.69 8.24 21.02
C VAL A 4 -0.75 7.81 19.89
N ASN A 5 0.01 8.75 19.29
CA ASN A 5 0.98 8.41 18.25
C ASN A 5 2.15 7.58 18.81
N GLN A 6 2.61 7.91 20.01
CA GLN A 6 3.66 7.12 20.70
C GLN A 6 3.18 5.69 20.97
N SER A 7 1.94 5.54 21.47
CA SER A 7 1.33 4.23 21.69
C SER A 7 1.14 3.44 20.38
N LEU A 8 0.72 4.11 19.29
CA LEU A 8 0.62 3.48 17.98
C LEU A 8 1.97 2.90 17.54
N PHE A 9 3.03 3.70 17.59
CA PHE A 9 4.36 3.26 17.16
C PHE A 9 4.94 2.17 18.06
N LEU A 10 4.74 2.27 19.38
CA LEU A 10 5.15 1.21 20.31
C LEU A 10 4.48 -0.14 19.96
N LEU A 11 3.16 -0.13 19.76
CA LEU A 11 2.39 -1.33 19.42
C LEU A 11 2.80 -1.91 18.06
N LEU A 12 3.09 -1.05 17.07
CA LEU A 12 3.59 -1.49 15.78
C LEU A 12 4.99 -2.11 15.89
N ARG A 13 5.91 -1.53 16.67
CA ARG A 13 7.23 -2.12 16.92
C ARG A 13 7.13 -3.48 17.58
N ILE A 14 6.23 -3.64 18.54
CA ILE A 14 5.99 -4.93 19.21
C ILE A 14 5.43 -5.97 18.21
N ALA A 15 4.46 -5.58 17.38
CA ALA A 15 3.81 -6.48 16.44
C ALA A 15 4.70 -6.87 15.25
N LEU A 16 5.47 -5.92 14.71
CA LEU A 16 6.23 -6.12 13.47
C LEU A 16 7.63 -6.68 13.73
N ASN A 17 8.28 -6.26 14.82
CA ASN A 17 9.69 -6.56 15.10
C ASN A 17 9.91 -7.26 16.46
N HIS A 18 8.82 -7.70 17.11
CA HIS A 18 8.88 -8.36 18.42
C HIS A 18 9.64 -7.56 19.48
N SER A 19 9.54 -6.21 19.44
CA SER A 19 10.21 -5.32 20.39
C SER A 19 9.88 -5.68 21.84
N THR A 20 10.89 -5.63 22.70
CA THR A 20 10.77 -5.88 24.14
C THR A 20 10.66 -4.59 24.97
N GLU A 21 10.43 -3.44 24.34
CA GLU A 21 10.27 -2.16 25.01
C GLU A 21 9.24 -2.19 26.15
N GLU A 22 9.45 -1.32 27.15
CA GLU A 22 8.52 -1.14 28.24
C GLU A 22 7.16 -0.65 27.71
N CYS A 23 6.09 -1.29 28.16
CA CYS A 23 4.74 -1.05 27.64
C CYS A 23 3.71 -0.68 28.74
N ASP A 24 4.18 -0.47 30.00
CA ASP A 24 3.34 -0.10 31.12
C ASP A 24 2.57 1.21 30.91
N ALA A 25 3.14 2.13 30.12
CA ALA A 25 2.49 3.39 29.77
C ALA A 25 1.11 3.21 29.08
N LEU A 26 0.87 2.06 28.43
CA LEU A 26 -0.40 1.74 27.77
C LEU A 26 -1.57 1.57 28.77
N ARG A 27 -1.28 1.21 30.03
CA ARG A 27 -2.28 1.13 31.11
C ARG A 27 -2.84 2.51 31.51
N ASN A 28 -2.11 3.58 31.19
CA ASN A 28 -2.48 4.94 31.52
C ASN A 28 -3.27 5.65 30.42
N LEU A 29 -3.58 4.95 29.31
CA LEU A 29 -4.39 5.52 28.23
C LEU A 29 -5.82 5.73 28.71
N SER A 30 -6.34 6.95 28.50
CA SER A 30 -7.75 7.25 28.76
C SER A 30 -8.67 6.53 27.76
N VAL A 31 -9.96 6.44 28.08
CA VAL A 31 -10.97 5.91 27.14
C VAL A 31 -10.95 6.66 25.81
N VAL A 32 -10.73 7.99 25.85
CA VAL A 32 -10.64 8.83 24.65
C VAL A 32 -9.39 8.49 23.84
N ASP A 33 -8.25 8.22 24.49
CA ASP A 33 -7.02 7.85 23.78
C ASP A 33 -7.14 6.48 23.12
N TRP A 34 -7.77 5.49 23.77
CA TRP A 34 -8.08 4.19 23.18
C TRP A 34 -8.98 4.33 21.95
N GLN A 35 -10.02 5.18 22.02
CA GLN A 35 -10.88 5.43 20.85
C GLN A 35 -10.12 6.10 19.72
N ARG A 36 -9.27 7.09 20.01
CA ARG A 36 -8.40 7.75 19.00
C ARG A 36 -7.41 6.78 18.38
N LEU A 37 -6.82 5.91 19.19
CA LEU A 37 -5.88 4.88 18.70
C LEU A 37 -6.57 3.92 17.74
N TYR A 38 -7.77 3.46 18.06
CA TYR A 38 -8.59 2.62 17.19
C TYR A 38 -8.88 3.31 15.85
N GLU A 39 -9.38 4.52 15.85
CA GLU A 39 -9.70 5.25 14.62
C GLU A 39 -8.44 5.58 13.80
N LEU A 40 -7.32 5.90 14.47
CA LEU A 40 -6.04 6.12 13.80
C LEU A 40 -5.52 4.84 13.15
N SER A 41 -5.53 3.71 13.85
CA SER A 41 -5.08 2.42 13.31
C SER A 41 -5.90 1.97 12.10
N LYS A 42 -7.23 2.18 12.12
CA LYS A 42 -8.11 1.94 10.96
C LYS A 42 -7.73 2.82 9.77
N ARG A 43 -7.61 4.13 10.00
CA ARG A 43 -7.26 5.10 8.96
C ARG A 43 -5.91 4.81 8.32
N GLN A 44 -4.97 4.29 9.12
CA GLN A 44 -3.63 3.93 8.67
C GLN A 44 -3.56 2.53 8.00
N GLY A 45 -4.69 1.80 7.95
CA GLY A 45 -4.76 0.45 7.36
C GLY A 45 -3.99 -0.62 8.16
N LEU A 46 -3.81 -0.41 9.47
CA LEU A 46 -2.99 -1.25 10.34
C LEU A 46 -3.74 -1.75 11.59
N ALA A 47 -5.09 -1.71 11.58
CA ALA A 47 -5.90 -2.02 12.75
C ALA A 47 -5.65 -3.44 13.31
N ALA A 48 -5.48 -4.45 12.44
CA ALA A 48 -5.21 -5.81 12.87
C ALA A 48 -3.80 -5.93 13.48
N ILE A 49 -2.80 -5.34 12.83
CA ILE A 49 -1.41 -5.37 13.29
C ILE A 49 -1.24 -4.62 14.63
N VAL A 50 -1.91 -3.48 14.81
CA VAL A 50 -1.91 -2.78 16.11
C VAL A 50 -2.56 -3.66 17.18
N PHE A 51 -3.61 -4.42 16.84
CA PHE A 51 -4.24 -5.35 17.78
C PHE A 51 -3.34 -6.53 18.14
N ASP A 52 -2.46 -6.97 17.23
CA ASP A 52 -1.42 -7.96 17.55
C ASP A 52 -0.47 -7.43 18.62
N GLY A 53 -0.04 -6.18 18.47
CA GLY A 53 0.77 -5.51 19.49
C GLY A 53 0.05 -5.42 20.83
N ILE A 54 -1.23 -5.03 20.83
CA ILE A 54 -2.07 -5.00 22.05
C ILE A 54 -2.13 -6.38 22.68
N SER A 55 -2.38 -7.43 21.90
CA SER A 55 -2.49 -8.81 22.38
C SER A 55 -1.16 -9.29 22.99
N ALA A 56 -0.05 -8.98 22.35
CA ALA A 56 1.28 -9.30 22.87
C ALA A 56 1.54 -8.59 24.22
N VAL A 57 1.16 -7.32 24.34
CA VAL A 57 1.29 -6.54 25.59
C VAL A 57 0.38 -7.12 26.69
N MET A 58 -0.87 -7.45 26.37
CA MET A 58 -1.78 -8.10 27.32
C MET A 58 -1.19 -9.38 27.92
N VAL A 59 -0.56 -10.21 27.08
CA VAL A 59 0.12 -11.43 27.52
C VAL A 59 1.34 -11.07 28.39
N ARG A 60 2.19 -10.17 27.94
CA ARG A 60 3.41 -9.76 28.64
C ARG A 60 3.15 -9.18 30.03
N LEU A 61 2.13 -8.35 30.16
CA LEU A 61 1.77 -7.69 31.43
C LEU A 61 0.79 -8.51 32.27
N ASN A 62 0.35 -9.69 31.81
CA ASN A 62 -0.70 -10.49 32.39
C ASN A 62 -1.98 -9.66 32.71
N ASP A 63 -2.34 -8.78 31.78
CA ASP A 63 -3.45 -7.83 31.91
C ASP A 63 -4.38 -7.95 30.71
N LYS A 64 -5.58 -8.50 30.92
CA LYS A 64 -6.55 -8.81 29.86
C LYS A 64 -7.23 -7.56 29.26
N SER A 65 -7.05 -6.40 29.82
CA SER A 65 -7.78 -5.19 29.40
C SER A 65 -6.90 -4.00 29.03
N LEU A 66 -5.78 -3.81 29.68
CA LEU A 66 -4.94 -2.59 29.63
C LEU A 66 -5.76 -1.30 29.82
N GLY A 67 -6.91 -1.37 30.52
CA GLY A 67 -7.83 -0.25 30.66
C GLY A 67 -8.69 0.06 29.40
N MET A 68 -8.59 -0.74 28.34
CA MET A 68 -9.43 -0.57 27.15
C MET A 68 -10.90 -0.89 27.45
N PRO A 69 -11.87 -0.02 27.04
CA PRO A 69 -13.29 -0.30 27.21
C PRO A 69 -13.71 -1.59 26.52
N ARG A 70 -14.50 -2.44 27.22
CA ARG A 70 -14.95 -3.73 26.69
C ARG A 70 -15.65 -3.63 25.34
N GLN A 71 -16.52 -2.61 25.17
CA GLN A 71 -17.21 -2.40 23.89
C GLN A 71 -16.25 -2.07 22.74
N LEU A 72 -15.21 -1.28 23.00
CA LEU A 72 -14.18 -0.95 22.00
C LEU A 72 -13.37 -2.20 21.63
N LYS A 73 -13.01 -3.02 22.62
CA LYS A 73 -12.32 -4.30 22.38
C LYS A 73 -13.15 -5.22 21.47
N LEU A 74 -14.45 -5.34 21.72
CA LEU A 74 -15.35 -6.15 20.89
C LEU A 74 -15.46 -5.60 19.47
N ARG A 75 -15.56 -4.28 19.31
CA ARG A 75 -15.53 -3.64 17.97
C ARG A 75 -14.22 -3.91 17.22
N TRP A 76 -13.10 -3.89 17.94
CA TRP A 76 -11.80 -4.15 17.33
C TRP A 76 -11.66 -5.60 16.88
N LEU A 77 -12.09 -6.55 17.73
CA LEU A 77 -12.13 -7.98 17.40
C LEU A 77 -13.04 -8.27 16.20
N SER A 78 -14.21 -7.65 16.13
CA SER A 78 -15.10 -7.76 14.94
C SER A 78 -14.48 -7.21 13.67
N LEU A 79 -13.70 -6.11 13.76
CA LEU A 79 -12.96 -5.57 12.64
C LEU A 79 -11.83 -6.53 12.21
N LEU A 80 -11.13 -7.13 13.16
CA LEU A 80 -10.08 -8.11 12.91
C LEU A 80 -10.64 -9.31 12.14
N ASP A 81 -11.73 -9.92 12.65
CA ASP A 81 -12.43 -11.02 11.99
C ASP A 81 -12.85 -10.67 10.55
N SER A 82 -13.35 -9.45 10.34
CA SER A 82 -13.69 -8.96 9.00
C SER A 82 -12.48 -8.84 8.06
N ILE A 83 -11.32 -8.42 8.59
CA ILE A 83 -10.07 -8.31 7.82
C ILE A 83 -9.58 -9.69 7.41
N GLU A 84 -9.53 -10.64 8.36
CA GLU A 84 -9.12 -12.02 8.13
C GLU A 84 -10.04 -12.73 7.13
N ASN A 85 -11.36 -12.66 7.33
CA ASN A 85 -12.34 -13.26 6.43
C ASN A 85 -12.24 -12.70 5.00
N LYS A 86 -12.00 -11.38 4.86
CA LYS A 86 -11.78 -10.76 3.56
C LYS A 86 -10.52 -11.30 2.89
N TYR A 87 -9.43 -11.42 3.64
CA TYR A 87 -8.17 -11.96 3.12
C TYR A 87 -8.34 -13.41 2.66
N ASP A 88 -8.94 -14.27 3.47
CA ASP A 88 -9.18 -15.67 3.15
C ASP A 88 -10.06 -15.82 1.90
N HIS A 89 -11.07 -14.96 1.78
CA HIS A 89 -11.92 -14.93 0.62
C HIS A 89 -11.13 -14.53 -0.65
N GLN A 90 -10.31 -13.48 -0.57
CA GLN A 90 -9.42 -13.09 -1.67
C GLN A 90 -8.42 -14.20 -2.03
N TYR A 91 -7.86 -14.89 -1.04
CA TYR A 91 -6.91 -15.97 -1.29
C TYR A 91 -7.55 -17.16 -2.03
N LYS A 92 -8.82 -17.49 -1.74
CA LYS A 92 -9.59 -18.48 -2.52
C LYS A 92 -9.75 -18.04 -3.99
N VAL A 93 -9.93 -16.75 -4.25
CA VAL A 93 -9.99 -16.22 -5.62
C VAL A 93 -8.61 -16.28 -6.29
N VAL A 94 -7.53 -16.01 -5.57
CA VAL A 94 -6.15 -16.19 -6.08
C VAL A 94 -5.91 -17.64 -6.50
N GLN A 95 -6.35 -18.62 -5.71
CA GLN A 95 -6.26 -20.05 -6.07
C GLN A 95 -7.06 -20.37 -7.35
N LYS A 96 -8.25 -19.80 -7.49
CA LYS A 96 -9.06 -19.91 -8.72
C LYS A 96 -8.36 -19.31 -9.94
N LEU A 97 -7.79 -18.10 -9.80
CA LEU A 97 -6.99 -17.47 -10.86
C LEU A 97 -5.79 -18.34 -11.25
N ALA A 98 -5.12 -18.93 -10.27
CA ALA A 98 -4.02 -19.86 -10.54
C ALA A 98 -4.45 -21.06 -11.42
N GLN A 99 -5.65 -21.62 -11.15
CA GLN A 99 -6.22 -22.70 -11.97
C GLN A 99 -6.55 -22.22 -13.39
N ILE A 100 -7.16 -21.03 -13.52
CA ILE A 100 -7.51 -20.44 -14.82
C ILE A 100 -6.27 -20.24 -15.68
N VAL A 101 -5.25 -19.55 -15.18
CA VAL A 101 -4.04 -19.26 -15.96
C VAL A 101 -3.21 -20.52 -16.27
N THR A 102 -3.22 -21.50 -15.36
CA THR A 102 -2.56 -22.80 -15.57
C THR A 102 -3.24 -23.60 -16.68
N SER A 103 -4.58 -23.65 -16.71
CA SER A 103 -5.33 -24.37 -17.75
C SER A 103 -5.11 -23.80 -19.15
N GLN A 104 -4.79 -22.51 -19.24
CA GLN A 104 -4.50 -21.78 -20.49
C GLN A 104 -2.99 -21.74 -20.81
N ASN A 105 -2.15 -22.45 -20.07
CA ASN A 105 -0.70 -22.38 -20.18
C ASN A 105 -0.20 -20.91 -20.23
N MET A 106 -0.69 -20.09 -19.29
CA MET A 106 -0.46 -18.65 -19.21
C MET A 106 0.29 -18.30 -17.92
N PRO A 107 1.64 -18.40 -17.90
CA PRO A 107 2.41 -17.99 -16.74
C PRO A 107 2.09 -16.53 -16.40
N SER A 108 1.82 -16.27 -15.11
CA SER A 108 1.36 -14.97 -14.66
C SER A 108 1.99 -14.62 -13.31
N VAL A 109 2.23 -13.33 -13.10
CA VAL A 109 2.76 -12.77 -11.84
C VAL A 109 1.61 -12.08 -11.10
N LEU A 110 1.43 -12.45 -9.84
CA LEU A 110 0.59 -11.74 -8.90
C LEU A 110 1.48 -10.76 -8.13
N PHE A 111 1.07 -9.50 -7.95
CA PHE A 111 1.90 -8.50 -7.27
C PHE A 111 1.06 -7.61 -6.34
N LYS A 112 1.68 -6.81 -5.48
CA LYS A 112 1.02 -6.08 -4.38
C LYS A 112 0.25 -7.01 -3.41
N GLY A 113 -0.92 -6.55 -2.94
CA GLY A 113 -1.92 -7.26 -2.14
C GLY A 113 -1.40 -8.45 -1.37
N VAL A 114 -1.77 -9.62 -1.82
CA VAL A 114 -1.42 -10.91 -1.20
C VAL A 114 0.10 -11.14 -1.17
N THR A 115 0.86 -10.78 -2.22
CA THR A 115 2.31 -11.04 -2.23
C THR A 115 3.07 -10.22 -1.20
N LEU A 116 2.68 -8.95 -0.99
CA LEU A 116 3.25 -8.12 0.07
C LEU A 116 2.81 -8.60 1.47
N SER A 117 1.60 -9.16 1.60
CA SER A 117 1.14 -9.68 2.88
C SER A 117 2.03 -10.82 3.41
N LEU A 118 2.60 -11.62 2.51
CA LEU A 118 3.52 -12.71 2.88
C LEU A 118 4.82 -12.24 3.56
N LEU A 119 5.13 -10.95 3.49
CA LEU A 119 6.26 -10.34 4.19
C LEU A 119 5.94 -9.99 5.65
N TYR A 120 4.66 -10.02 6.04
CA TYR A 120 4.21 -9.65 7.39
C TYR A 120 4.24 -10.86 8.33
N PRO A 121 4.47 -10.64 9.64
CA PRO A 121 4.43 -11.73 10.63
C PRO A 121 3.11 -12.53 10.61
N VAL A 122 1.98 -11.83 10.38
CA VAL A 122 0.65 -12.41 10.25
C VAL A 122 0.07 -11.94 8.91
N PRO A 123 0.18 -12.72 7.82
CA PRO A 123 -0.17 -12.29 6.46
C PRO A 123 -1.61 -11.79 6.29
N ASN A 124 -2.61 -12.45 6.89
CA ASN A 124 -4.02 -12.08 6.80
C ASN A 124 -4.40 -10.84 7.62
N HIS A 125 -3.47 -10.27 8.40
CA HIS A 125 -3.64 -8.99 9.09
C HIS A 125 -3.24 -7.77 8.25
N ARG A 126 -2.53 -7.99 7.13
CA ARG A 126 -2.33 -6.91 6.16
C ARG A 126 -3.57 -6.73 5.31
N GLN A 127 -4.22 -5.57 5.45
CA GLN A 127 -5.39 -5.25 4.63
C GLN A 127 -5.04 -5.19 3.14
N CYS A 128 -5.71 -6.05 2.33
CA CYS A 128 -5.59 -6.09 0.88
C CYS A 128 -6.80 -5.43 0.23
N GLY A 129 -6.58 -4.75 -0.91
CA GLY A 129 -7.62 -4.12 -1.73
C GLY A 129 -8.13 -5.08 -2.82
N ASP A 130 -7.61 -4.91 -3.99
CA ASP A 130 -7.81 -5.66 -5.23
C ASP A 130 -6.72 -6.73 -5.43
N ILE A 131 -6.92 -7.57 -6.43
CA ILE A 131 -5.94 -8.56 -6.88
C ILE A 131 -5.31 -8.03 -8.17
N ASP A 132 -4.01 -7.70 -8.13
CA ASP A 132 -3.25 -7.25 -9.29
C ASP A 132 -2.52 -8.44 -9.94
N ILE A 133 -2.80 -8.71 -11.22
CA ILE A 133 -2.22 -9.82 -11.97
C ILE A 133 -1.71 -9.37 -13.34
N TYR A 134 -0.55 -9.87 -13.74
CA TYR A 134 0.08 -9.64 -15.04
C TYR A 134 0.40 -10.96 -15.72
N ALA A 135 -0.18 -11.20 -16.91
CA ALA A 135 0.16 -12.36 -17.74
C ALA A 135 1.46 -12.10 -18.51
N LEU A 136 2.47 -12.95 -18.31
CA LEU A 136 3.78 -12.82 -18.94
C LEU A 136 3.66 -12.86 -20.47
N GLY A 137 4.53 -12.10 -21.13
CA GLY A 137 4.52 -11.99 -22.60
C GLY A 137 3.45 -11.06 -23.16
N GLY A 138 2.89 -10.14 -22.31
CA GLY A 138 1.94 -9.13 -22.76
C GLY A 138 0.55 -9.67 -23.09
N ARG A 139 0.15 -10.80 -22.51
CA ARG A 139 -1.11 -11.51 -22.79
C ARG A 139 -2.32 -11.00 -21.99
N GLY A 140 -2.40 -9.68 -21.71
CA GLY A 140 -3.47 -9.10 -20.91
C GLY A 140 -4.87 -9.37 -21.46
N ASP A 141 -5.08 -9.24 -22.79
CA ASP A 141 -6.39 -9.51 -23.41
C ASP A 141 -6.78 -11.00 -23.32
N SER A 142 -5.81 -11.90 -23.41
CA SER A 142 -6.03 -13.35 -23.21
C SER A 142 -6.39 -13.66 -21.76
N LEU A 143 -5.78 -12.94 -20.80
CA LEU A 143 -6.07 -13.05 -19.38
C LEU A 143 -7.52 -12.60 -19.09
N ASP A 144 -7.91 -11.44 -19.60
CA ASP A 144 -9.27 -10.91 -19.45
C ASP A 144 -10.30 -11.91 -19.97
N LYS A 145 -10.07 -12.45 -21.19
CA LYS A 145 -10.93 -13.46 -21.79
C LYS A 145 -11.02 -14.72 -20.92
N ALA A 146 -9.88 -15.24 -20.45
CA ALA A 146 -9.85 -16.44 -19.62
C ALA A 146 -10.62 -16.27 -18.29
N ILE A 147 -10.53 -15.10 -17.68
CA ILE A 147 -11.28 -14.77 -16.46
C ILE A 147 -12.79 -14.69 -16.75
N VAL A 148 -13.17 -14.06 -17.87
CA VAL A 148 -14.59 -13.96 -18.28
C VAL A 148 -15.16 -15.34 -18.62
N ASP A 149 -14.43 -16.16 -19.37
CA ASP A 149 -14.84 -17.52 -19.73
C ASP A 149 -15.01 -18.42 -18.49
N ALA A 150 -14.29 -18.12 -17.40
CA ALA A 150 -14.43 -18.78 -16.11
C ALA A 150 -15.54 -18.20 -15.19
N GLY A 151 -16.39 -17.33 -15.73
CA GLY A 151 -17.52 -16.75 -15.01
C GLY A 151 -17.24 -15.40 -14.35
N GLY A 152 -16.11 -14.77 -14.63
CA GLY A 152 -15.82 -13.39 -14.24
C GLY A 152 -16.58 -12.38 -15.09
N LYS A 153 -16.57 -11.11 -14.67
CA LYS A 153 -17.18 -9.99 -15.40
C LYS A 153 -16.13 -8.92 -15.68
N LEU A 154 -16.07 -8.47 -16.92
CA LEU A 154 -15.29 -7.29 -17.32
C LEU A 154 -16.11 -6.03 -17.02
N LEU A 155 -15.55 -5.11 -16.23
CA LEU A 155 -16.22 -3.88 -15.80
C LEU A 155 -15.72 -2.66 -16.57
N ASP A 156 -14.40 -2.54 -16.76
CA ASP A 156 -13.79 -1.40 -17.45
C ASP A 156 -12.46 -1.82 -18.09
N VAL A 157 -12.05 -1.12 -19.14
CA VAL A 157 -10.78 -1.33 -19.84
C VAL A 157 -10.06 -0.01 -20.00
N SER A 158 -8.87 0.07 -19.44
CA SER A 158 -7.93 1.17 -19.66
C SER A 158 -6.70 0.67 -20.42
N PRO A 159 -5.88 1.55 -20.99
CA PRO A 159 -4.63 1.14 -21.60
C PRO A 159 -3.67 0.43 -20.63
N LYS A 160 -3.75 0.75 -19.33
CA LYS A 160 -2.87 0.18 -18.31
C LYS A 160 -3.37 -1.19 -17.83
N HIS A 161 -4.64 -1.31 -17.49
CA HIS A 161 -5.25 -2.52 -16.94
C HIS A 161 -6.74 -2.59 -17.28
N SER A 162 -7.28 -3.78 -17.16
CA SER A 162 -8.73 -4.01 -17.11
C SER A 162 -9.18 -4.20 -15.67
N GLU A 163 -10.35 -3.67 -15.34
CA GLU A 163 -11.06 -3.96 -14.09
C GLU A 163 -12.02 -5.12 -14.33
N LEU A 164 -11.83 -6.22 -13.61
CA LEU A 164 -12.68 -7.41 -13.67
C LEU A 164 -13.17 -7.78 -12.28
N THR A 165 -14.19 -8.64 -12.22
CA THR A 165 -14.55 -9.33 -10.99
C THR A 165 -14.57 -10.84 -11.21
N LEU A 166 -14.21 -11.59 -10.17
CA LEU A 166 -14.46 -13.03 -10.09
C LEU A 166 -15.18 -13.30 -8.77
N GLY A 167 -16.49 -13.57 -8.86
CA GLY A 167 -17.40 -13.41 -7.73
C GLY A 167 -17.58 -11.93 -7.38
N ASP A 168 -17.34 -11.58 -6.13
CA ASP A 168 -17.38 -10.21 -5.59
C ASP A 168 -15.97 -9.58 -5.41
N VAL A 169 -14.91 -10.30 -5.78
CA VAL A 169 -13.53 -9.81 -5.65
C VAL A 169 -13.10 -9.09 -6.91
N MET A 170 -12.55 -7.87 -6.73
CA MET A 170 -11.99 -7.05 -7.79
C MET A 170 -10.63 -7.57 -8.22
N ILE A 171 -10.42 -7.63 -9.54
CA ILE A 171 -9.17 -8.04 -10.18
C ILE A 171 -8.74 -6.94 -11.16
N GLU A 172 -7.49 -6.51 -11.09
CA GLU A 172 -6.86 -5.69 -12.10
C GLU A 172 -5.95 -6.56 -12.99
N GLY A 173 -6.40 -6.82 -14.22
CA GLY A 173 -5.61 -7.50 -15.24
C GLY A 173 -4.69 -6.53 -15.96
N HIS A 174 -3.40 -6.53 -15.64
CA HIS A 174 -2.46 -5.51 -16.11
C HIS A 174 -1.90 -5.80 -17.52
N ARG A 175 -1.77 -4.74 -18.34
CA ARG A 175 -1.00 -4.70 -19.60
C ARG A 175 0.33 -3.99 -19.39
N TYR A 176 0.35 -3.03 -18.49
CA TYR A 176 1.52 -2.27 -18.05
C TYR A 176 1.49 -2.12 -16.53
N PHE A 177 2.65 -2.14 -15.90
CA PHE A 177 2.75 -1.92 -14.46
C PHE A 177 2.58 -0.46 -14.10
N VAL A 178 3.05 0.45 -14.95
CA VAL A 178 2.98 1.89 -14.72
C VAL A 178 2.50 2.65 -15.96
N GLN A 179 1.87 3.80 -15.73
CA GLN A 179 1.38 4.67 -16.80
C GLN A 179 2.57 5.25 -17.57
N ARG A 180 2.67 4.97 -18.87
CA ARG A 180 3.82 5.33 -19.71
C ARG A 180 3.78 6.74 -20.31
N TYR A 181 2.67 7.51 -20.16
CA TYR A 181 2.47 8.78 -20.88
C TYR A 181 3.56 9.81 -20.56
N PHE A 182 4.20 10.33 -21.61
CA PHE A 182 5.11 11.48 -21.65
C PHE A 182 6.30 11.45 -20.67
N SER A 183 6.56 10.35 -19.98
CA SER A 183 7.65 10.22 -19.02
C SER A 183 8.65 9.14 -19.47
N LYS A 184 9.87 9.56 -19.82
CA LYS A 184 10.98 8.63 -20.11
C LYS A 184 11.26 7.71 -18.91
N ARG A 185 11.16 8.27 -17.69
CA ARG A 185 11.34 7.57 -16.42
C ARG A 185 10.27 6.47 -16.24
N ALA A 186 8.98 6.78 -16.46
CA ALA A 186 7.91 5.81 -16.36
C ALA A 186 8.05 4.69 -17.42
N LYS A 187 8.48 5.04 -18.65
CA LYS A 187 8.73 4.04 -19.69
C LYS A 187 9.91 3.12 -19.33
N TRP A 188 10.98 3.68 -18.79
CA TRP A 188 12.13 2.91 -18.30
C TRP A 188 11.68 1.96 -17.18
N LEU A 189 10.95 2.49 -16.19
CA LEU A 189 10.46 1.71 -15.06
C LEU A 189 9.58 0.54 -15.53
N ASP A 190 8.61 0.80 -16.41
CA ASP A 190 7.72 -0.26 -16.88
C ASP A 190 8.48 -1.37 -17.63
N ASN A 191 9.44 -1.01 -18.48
CA ASN A 191 10.29 -1.99 -19.15
C ASN A 191 11.10 -2.82 -18.15
N ARG A 192 11.65 -2.16 -17.11
CA ARG A 192 12.42 -2.84 -16.06
C ARG A 192 11.54 -3.78 -15.23
N LEU A 193 10.31 -3.35 -14.91
CA LEU A 193 9.34 -4.19 -14.20
C LEU A 193 8.91 -5.41 -15.03
N VAL A 194 8.72 -5.26 -16.35
CA VAL A 194 8.46 -6.39 -17.27
C VAL A 194 9.63 -7.37 -17.27
N GLU A 195 10.87 -6.87 -17.33
CA GLU A 195 12.06 -7.70 -17.24
C GLU A 195 12.11 -8.47 -15.91
N CYS A 196 11.90 -7.77 -14.78
CA CYS A 196 11.86 -8.40 -13.46
C CYS A 196 10.73 -9.43 -13.34
N ALA A 197 9.55 -9.15 -13.89
CA ALA A 197 8.42 -10.09 -13.88
C ALA A 197 8.73 -11.36 -14.70
N ASN A 198 9.36 -11.21 -15.87
CA ASN A 198 9.76 -12.35 -16.70
C ASN A 198 10.85 -13.22 -16.03
N ASN A 199 11.62 -12.66 -15.11
CA ASN A 199 12.64 -13.35 -14.34
C ASN A 199 12.13 -13.81 -12.95
N SER A 200 10.81 -13.79 -12.70
CA SER A 200 10.22 -14.35 -11.49
C SER A 200 10.26 -15.88 -11.55
N ASP A 201 10.79 -16.51 -10.51
CA ASP A 201 11.04 -17.94 -10.42
C ASP A 201 10.37 -18.62 -9.21
N THR A 202 9.82 -17.83 -8.31
CA THR A 202 9.21 -18.30 -7.07
C THR A 202 7.70 -18.31 -7.19
N PHE A 203 7.07 -19.46 -6.91
CA PHE A 203 5.62 -19.58 -6.87
C PHE A 203 5.08 -19.15 -5.49
N ILE A 204 3.88 -18.54 -5.51
CA ILE A 204 3.08 -18.34 -4.31
C ILE A 204 2.62 -19.72 -3.84
N GLU A 205 2.79 -20.02 -2.55
CA GLU A 205 2.48 -21.30 -1.95
C GLU A 205 1.05 -21.76 -2.29
N GLY A 206 0.90 -23.03 -2.66
CA GLY A 206 -0.39 -23.60 -3.05
C GLY A 206 -0.95 -23.11 -4.40
N THR A 207 -0.14 -22.39 -5.19
CA THR A 207 -0.54 -21.89 -6.52
C THR A 207 0.55 -22.13 -7.57
N LYS A 208 0.23 -21.84 -8.84
CA LYS A 208 1.22 -21.74 -9.94
C LYS A 208 1.35 -20.28 -10.45
N LEU A 209 1.00 -19.32 -9.62
CA LEU A 209 1.25 -17.90 -9.86
C LEU A 209 2.63 -17.54 -9.32
N TYR A 210 3.39 -16.79 -10.09
CA TYR A 210 4.69 -16.29 -9.63
C TYR A 210 4.51 -15.12 -8.66
N ALA A 211 5.32 -15.10 -7.61
CA ALA A 211 5.57 -13.91 -6.82
C ALA A 211 6.63 -13.04 -7.52
N PRO A 212 6.58 -11.71 -7.39
CA PRO A 212 7.61 -10.84 -7.92
C PRO A 212 8.96 -11.10 -7.25
N ASN A 213 10.04 -10.90 -8.02
CA ASN A 213 11.37 -10.87 -7.42
C ASN A 213 11.59 -9.58 -6.60
N VAL A 214 12.64 -9.55 -5.80
CA VAL A 214 12.94 -8.44 -4.89
C VAL A 214 13.17 -7.10 -5.62
N GLN A 215 13.72 -7.14 -6.83
CA GLN A 215 13.96 -5.92 -7.63
C GLN A 215 12.65 -5.32 -8.14
N PHE A 216 11.72 -6.17 -8.59
CA PHE A 216 10.38 -5.73 -8.94
C PHE A 216 9.72 -5.01 -7.76
N ASP A 217 9.67 -5.67 -6.59
CA ASP A 217 9.02 -5.08 -5.41
C ASP A 217 9.67 -3.77 -4.99
N THR A 218 11.00 -3.69 -5.02
CA THR A 218 11.75 -2.47 -4.66
C THR A 218 11.37 -1.29 -5.56
N LEU A 219 11.32 -1.49 -6.88
CA LEU A 219 10.99 -0.41 -7.82
C LEU A 219 9.50 -0.09 -7.82
N PHE A 220 8.66 -1.12 -7.77
CA PHE A 220 7.23 -0.95 -7.87
C PHE A 220 6.62 -0.31 -6.62
N VAL A 221 6.97 -0.81 -5.41
CA VAL A 221 6.38 -0.35 -4.16
C VAL A 221 6.71 1.10 -3.87
N ILE A 222 7.98 1.52 -4.07
CA ILE A 222 8.35 2.94 -3.86
C ILE A 222 7.68 3.86 -4.89
N TYR A 223 7.60 3.44 -6.16
CA TYR A 223 6.94 4.23 -7.20
C TYR A 223 5.44 4.34 -6.95
N HIS A 224 4.79 3.24 -6.54
CA HIS A 224 3.39 3.21 -6.17
C HIS A 224 3.09 4.13 -4.98
N ALA A 225 3.90 4.04 -3.91
CA ALA A 225 3.80 4.93 -2.76
C ALA A 225 3.99 6.40 -3.15
N ALA A 226 4.97 6.71 -4.02
CA ALA A 226 5.22 8.07 -4.50
C ALA A 226 4.03 8.64 -5.28
N ASN A 227 3.40 7.83 -6.14
CA ASN A 227 2.20 8.25 -6.88
C ASN A 227 1.03 8.54 -5.94
N HIS A 228 0.74 7.67 -4.98
CA HIS A 228 -0.30 7.93 -3.99
C HIS A 228 0.05 9.18 -3.16
N PHE A 229 1.28 9.30 -2.70
CA PHE A 229 1.72 10.44 -1.92
C PHE A 229 1.55 11.78 -2.68
N LYS A 230 1.75 11.76 -3.99
CA LYS A 230 1.59 12.91 -4.87
C LYS A 230 0.15 13.42 -4.94
N PHE A 231 -0.81 12.52 -5.05
CA PHE A 231 -2.19 12.86 -5.38
C PHE A 231 -3.16 12.73 -4.19
N GLU A 232 -3.00 11.73 -3.34
CA GLU A 232 -3.96 11.34 -2.31
C GLU A 232 -3.38 11.40 -0.89
N GLY A 233 -2.08 11.22 -0.76
CA GLY A 233 -1.39 10.91 0.48
C GLY A 233 -1.18 9.40 0.61
N ILE A 234 -0.39 9.01 1.59
CA ILE A 234 -0.14 7.61 1.93
C ILE A 234 -0.44 7.37 3.42
N SER A 235 -0.69 6.12 3.76
CA SER A 235 -0.83 5.66 5.13
C SER A 235 0.46 5.00 5.63
N LEU A 236 0.57 4.76 6.94
CA LEU A 236 1.67 4.00 7.53
C LEU A 236 1.78 2.59 6.94
N ARG A 237 0.70 1.99 6.46
CA ARG A 237 0.74 0.70 5.76
C ARG A 237 1.69 0.73 4.56
N HIS A 238 1.70 1.81 3.77
CA HIS A 238 2.63 1.93 2.63
C HIS A 238 4.09 2.01 3.09
N ILE A 239 4.33 2.60 4.27
CA ILE A 239 5.67 2.64 4.86
C ILE A 239 6.07 1.25 5.36
N VAL A 240 5.17 0.53 6.03
CA VAL A 240 5.44 -0.84 6.48
C VAL A 240 5.71 -1.75 5.29
N ASP A 241 4.92 -1.68 4.21
CA ASP A 241 5.17 -2.39 2.95
C ASP A 241 6.58 -2.10 2.42
N TRP A 242 6.95 -0.79 2.36
CA TRP A 242 8.27 -0.38 1.92
C TRP A 242 9.38 -0.91 2.81
N CYS A 243 9.22 -0.83 4.12
CA CYS A 243 10.22 -1.32 5.07
C CYS A 243 10.48 -2.83 4.92
N PHE A 244 9.45 -3.64 4.76
CA PHE A 244 9.63 -5.08 4.52
C PHE A 244 10.30 -5.37 3.17
N VAL A 245 9.99 -4.60 2.12
CA VAL A 245 10.67 -4.74 0.83
C VAL A 245 12.15 -4.38 0.95
N VAL A 246 12.50 -3.28 1.64
CA VAL A 246 13.90 -2.88 1.88
C VAL A 246 14.64 -3.94 2.70
N GLN A 247 14.01 -4.48 3.73
CA GLN A 247 14.57 -5.56 4.53
C GLN A 247 14.83 -6.82 3.68
N ARG A 248 13.85 -7.23 2.86
CA ARG A 248 14.00 -8.35 1.92
C ARG A 248 15.11 -8.10 0.89
N ALA A 249 15.33 -6.85 0.49
CA ALA A 249 16.41 -6.44 -0.40
C ALA A 249 17.78 -6.34 0.29
N ASN A 250 17.90 -6.68 1.58
CA ASN A 250 19.11 -6.44 2.39
C ASN A 250 19.62 -5.00 2.26
N CYS A 251 18.71 -4.03 2.28
CA CYS A 251 18.97 -2.60 2.10
C CYS A 251 19.60 -2.19 0.75
N ASN A 252 19.63 -3.09 -0.23
CA ASN A 252 20.11 -2.78 -1.58
C ASN A 252 18.99 -2.18 -2.43
N ILE A 253 18.86 -0.86 -2.37
CA ILE A 253 17.83 -0.07 -3.07
C ILE A 253 18.44 0.92 -4.08
N SER A 254 19.63 0.63 -4.59
CA SER A 254 20.39 1.54 -5.47
C SER A 254 19.65 1.93 -6.75
N GLU A 255 18.85 1.04 -7.34
CA GLU A 255 18.06 1.33 -8.54
C GLU A 255 16.96 2.39 -8.32
N VAL A 256 16.57 2.67 -7.07
CA VAL A 256 15.59 3.72 -6.73
C VAL A 256 16.05 5.10 -7.21
N ALA A 257 17.36 5.36 -7.27
CA ALA A 257 17.93 6.59 -7.79
C ALA A 257 17.61 6.83 -9.27
N GLN A 258 17.40 5.76 -10.06
CA GLN A 258 16.98 5.88 -11.47
C GLN A 258 15.56 6.47 -11.60
N LEU A 259 14.80 6.39 -10.51
CA LEU A 259 13.46 6.99 -10.41
C LEU A 259 13.50 8.41 -9.85
N GLY A 260 14.66 8.93 -9.37
CA GLY A 260 14.79 10.19 -8.64
C GLY A 260 13.96 10.19 -7.35
N LEU A 261 13.76 9.02 -6.74
CA LEU A 261 12.96 8.82 -5.53
C LEU A 261 13.85 8.55 -4.30
N GLU A 262 15.16 8.75 -4.41
CA GLU A 262 16.11 8.48 -3.33
C GLU A 262 15.81 9.29 -2.06
N HIS A 263 15.46 10.57 -2.20
CA HIS A 263 15.09 11.41 -1.05
C HIS A 263 13.79 10.96 -0.40
N PHE A 264 12.79 10.61 -1.19
CA PHE A 264 11.52 10.08 -0.67
C PHE A 264 11.73 8.74 0.02
N SER A 265 12.46 7.83 -0.60
CA SER A 265 12.85 6.55 -0.03
C SER A 265 13.58 6.72 1.31
N ALA A 266 14.56 7.63 1.39
CA ALA A 266 15.31 7.89 2.61
C ALA A 266 14.41 8.37 3.76
N VAL A 267 13.44 9.22 3.48
CA VAL A 267 12.45 9.66 4.48
C VAL A 267 11.62 8.47 4.98
N LEU A 268 11.12 7.61 4.06
CA LEU A 268 10.34 6.44 4.46
C LEU A 268 11.18 5.43 5.26
N CYS A 269 12.43 5.19 4.86
CA CYS A 269 13.37 4.34 5.63
C CYS A 269 13.63 4.92 7.02
N ARG A 270 13.82 6.25 7.14
CA ARG A 270 14.00 6.90 8.43
C ARG A 270 12.77 6.77 9.32
N ILE A 271 11.55 6.94 8.78
CA ILE A 271 10.31 6.69 9.54
C ILE A 271 10.24 5.21 9.96
N GLY A 272 10.59 4.29 9.08
CA GLY A 272 10.67 2.85 9.38
C GLY A 272 11.60 2.57 10.55
N ARG A 273 12.79 3.15 10.56
CA ARG A 273 13.76 2.99 11.63
C ARG A 273 13.33 3.67 12.94
N ASP A 274 13.05 4.97 12.88
CA ASP A 274 12.86 5.79 14.08
C ASP A 274 11.47 5.56 14.74
N CYS A 275 10.45 5.22 13.95
CA CYS A 275 9.08 5.03 14.44
C CYS A 275 8.64 3.56 14.52
N LEU A 276 9.08 2.71 13.58
CA LEU A 276 8.59 1.34 13.45
C LEU A 276 9.63 0.29 13.89
N GLY A 277 10.87 0.69 14.19
CA GLY A 277 11.91 -0.19 14.75
C GLY A 277 12.57 -1.12 13.73
N PHE A 278 12.53 -0.80 12.43
CA PHE A 278 13.30 -1.54 11.43
C PHE A 278 14.79 -1.21 11.55
N ASP A 279 15.64 -2.22 11.41
CA ASP A 279 17.09 -2.06 11.47
C ASP A 279 17.64 -1.63 10.10
N PHE A 280 17.67 -0.31 9.87
CA PHE A 280 18.19 0.27 8.64
C PHE A 280 19.43 1.11 8.88
N PRO A 281 20.49 0.97 8.04
CA PRO A 281 21.71 1.75 8.16
C PRO A 281 21.47 3.23 7.86
N ASP A 282 22.28 4.10 8.46
CA ASP A 282 22.18 5.54 8.25
C ASP A 282 22.27 5.94 6.77
N SER A 283 23.03 5.21 5.97
CA SER A 283 23.23 5.51 4.54
C SER A 283 21.96 5.58 3.72
N ILE A 284 20.93 4.80 4.08
CA ILE A 284 19.62 4.81 3.38
C ILE A 284 18.54 5.64 4.09
N CYS A 285 18.88 6.23 5.26
CA CYS A 285 17.95 7.02 6.09
C CYS A 285 18.26 8.53 6.07
N GLN A 286 19.19 8.98 5.22
CA GLN A 286 19.66 10.36 5.22
C GLN A 286 18.64 11.32 4.63
N CYS A 287 18.02 12.13 5.50
CA CYS A 287 17.14 13.23 5.11
C CYS A 287 17.20 14.33 6.17
N ASP A 288 16.87 15.56 5.75
CA ASP A 288 16.80 16.68 6.68
C ASP A 288 15.59 16.58 7.63
N GLU A 289 15.75 17.10 8.83
CA GLU A 289 14.70 17.03 9.87
C GLU A 289 13.39 17.73 9.47
N PRO A 290 13.37 18.92 8.85
CA PRO A 290 12.14 19.54 8.40
C PRO A 290 11.35 18.68 7.40
N THR A 291 12.01 18.05 6.44
CA THR A 291 11.38 17.14 5.47
C THR A 291 10.82 15.89 6.16
N TYR A 292 11.59 15.27 7.05
CA TYR A 292 11.15 14.13 7.84
C TYR A 292 9.87 14.45 8.64
N GLN A 293 9.89 15.52 9.43
CA GLN A 293 8.74 15.92 10.24
C GLN A 293 7.51 16.27 9.37
N ARG A 294 7.74 16.92 8.24
CA ARG A 294 6.64 17.28 7.33
C ARG A 294 5.95 16.06 6.73
N VAL A 295 6.73 15.08 6.26
CA VAL A 295 6.18 13.82 5.71
C VAL A 295 5.46 13.04 6.80
N LEU A 296 6.07 12.89 7.98
CA LEU A 296 5.45 12.17 9.10
C LEU A 296 4.12 12.81 9.53
N ASN A 297 4.08 14.14 9.64
CA ASN A 297 2.86 14.87 9.99
C ASN A 297 1.78 14.76 8.88
N ASP A 298 2.17 14.81 7.61
CA ASP A 298 1.23 14.61 6.48
C ASP A 298 0.57 13.22 6.55
N ILE A 299 1.36 12.18 6.84
CA ILE A 299 0.86 10.79 6.94
C ILE A 299 -0.07 10.61 8.13
N LEU A 300 0.31 11.10 9.31
CA LEU A 300 -0.48 10.96 10.53
C LEU A 300 -1.75 11.84 10.53
N GLY A 301 -1.70 12.99 9.84
CA GLY A 301 -2.80 13.94 9.71
C GLY A 301 -3.71 13.72 8.50
N SER A 302 -3.36 12.83 7.56
CA SER A 302 -4.12 12.64 6.34
C SER A 302 -5.49 12.00 6.61
N ASP A 303 -6.56 12.74 6.27
CA ASP A 303 -7.93 12.20 6.18
C ASP A 303 -8.08 11.50 4.82
N LEU A 304 -7.57 10.26 4.71
CA LEU A 304 -7.61 9.46 3.47
C LEU A 304 -9.04 9.03 3.05
N ASN A 305 -10.05 9.27 3.93
CA ASN A 305 -11.43 8.77 3.75
C ASN A 305 -12.47 9.87 3.54
N LYS A 306 -12.13 11.04 3.01
CA LYS A 306 -13.17 12.00 2.59
C LYS A 306 -13.75 11.53 1.26
N SER A 307 -14.88 10.80 1.32
CA SER A 307 -15.71 10.53 0.16
C SER A 307 -16.23 11.87 -0.40
N ASP A 308 -16.03 12.09 -1.68
CA ASP A 308 -16.57 13.26 -2.42
C ASP A 308 -18.02 13.01 -2.89
N GLU A 309 -18.82 12.27 -2.12
CA GLU A 309 -20.22 12.00 -2.46
C GLU A 309 -21.03 13.30 -2.45
N ASN A 310 -21.69 13.60 -3.58
CA ASN A 310 -22.61 14.72 -3.80
C ASN A 310 -22.02 16.14 -3.82
N VAL A 311 -20.84 16.34 -4.40
CA VAL A 311 -20.25 17.68 -4.53
C VAL A 311 -20.36 18.20 -5.97
N SER A 312 -20.69 19.49 -6.15
CA SER A 312 -20.72 20.18 -7.45
C SER A 312 -19.37 20.06 -8.18
N PHE A 313 -19.40 19.92 -9.52
CA PHE A 313 -18.20 19.87 -10.38
C PHE A 313 -17.20 21.01 -10.10
N PHE A 314 -17.68 22.24 -9.93
CA PHE A 314 -16.84 23.40 -9.61
C PHE A 314 -16.18 23.27 -8.23
N THR A 315 -16.87 22.70 -7.25
CA THR A 315 -16.33 22.46 -5.92
C THR A 315 -15.28 21.37 -5.95
N LEU A 316 -15.45 20.32 -6.77
CA LEU A 316 -14.44 19.29 -7.01
C LEU A 316 -13.18 19.86 -7.66
N LEU A 317 -13.32 20.71 -8.69
CA LEU A 317 -12.19 21.39 -9.32
C LEU A 317 -11.45 22.30 -8.35
N LYS A 318 -12.18 23.09 -7.54
CA LYS A 318 -11.59 23.96 -6.53
C LYS A 318 -10.82 23.16 -5.48
N ARG A 319 -11.41 22.08 -4.94
CA ARG A 319 -10.74 21.17 -3.98
C ARG A 319 -9.49 20.52 -4.60
N LYS A 320 -9.58 20.03 -5.85
CA LYS A 320 -8.42 19.49 -6.56
C LYS A 320 -7.31 20.52 -6.73
N TYR A 321 -7.66 21.76 -7.09
CA TYR A 321 -6.68 22.85 -7.22
C TYR A 321 -6.04 23.20 -5.87
N GLU A 322 -6.82 23.38 -4.81
CA GLU A 322 -6.34 23.66 -3.46
C GLU A 322 -5.41 22.54 -2.97
N ARG A 323 -5.82 21.29 -3.14
CA ARG A 323 -5.01 20.11 -2.81
C ARG A 323 -3.71 20.11 -3.62
N PHE A 324 -3.77 20.37 -4.91
CA PHE A 324 -2.63 20.41 -5.80
C PHE A 324 -1.65 21.52 -5.42
N SER A 325 -2.16 22.73 -5.11
CA SER A 325 -1.32 23.87 -4.73
C SER A 325 -0.67 23.71 -3.36
N SER A 326 -1.37 23.10 -2.40
CA SER A 326 -0.85 22.83 -1.05
C SER A 326 0.26 21.76 -1.05
N ARG A 327 0.29 20.88 -2.07
CA ARG A 327 1.25 19.77 -2.19
C ARG A 327 2.46 20.07 -3.12
N ARG A 328 2.72 21.31 -3.46
CA ARG A 328 3.91 21.69 -4.30
C ARG A 328 5.22 21.11 -3.78
N TRP A 329 5.41 21.07 -2.47
CA TRP A 329 6.60 20.54 -1.83
C TRP A 329 6.79 19.03 -2.08
N VAL A 330 5.71 18.28 -2.27
CA VAL A 330 5.73 16.85 -2.59
C VAL A 330 6.41 16.61 -3.93
N TYR A 331 6.10 17.43 -4.95
CA TYR A 331 6.74 17.32 -6.27
C TYR A 331 8.26 17.48 -6.18
N LYS A 332 8.72 18.45 -5.37
CA LYS A 332 10.16 18.65 -5.14
C LYS A 332 10.78 17.42 -4.46
N LEU A 333 10.11 16.86 -3.47
CA LEU A 333 10.58 15.68 -2.76
C LEU A 333 10.66 14.43 -3.67
N LEU A 334 9.74 14.31 -4.63
CA LEU A 334 9.67 13.20 -5.58
C LEU A 334 10.54 13.42 -6.84
N GLY A 335 11.38 14.45 -6.88
CA GLY A 335 12.20 14.77 -8.04
C GLY A 335 11.40 15.13 -9.31
N ASP A 336 10.14 15.55 -9.13
CA ASP A 336 9.23 15.92 -10.21
C ASP A 336 9.09 17.43 -10.33
N THR A 337 8.76 17.91 -11.56
CA THR A 337 8.38 19.31 -11.75
C THR A 337 6.88 19.49 -11.50
N TYR A 338 6.52 20.51 -10.75
CA TYR A 338 5.12 20.84 -10.44
C TYR A 338 4.28 21.00 -11.73
N TRP A 339 4.80 21.74 -12.72
CA TRP A 339 4.13 21.93 -14.01
C TRP A 339 4.00 20.65 -14.83
N GLY A 340 5.01 19.79 -14.80
CA GLY A 340 4.94 18.46 -15.42
C GLY A 340 3.83 17.60 -14.83
N GLY A 341 3.61 17.67 -13.51
CA GLY A 341 2.51 16.99 -12.84
C GLY A 341 1.13 17.50 -13.28
N ILE A 342 0.97 18.83 -13.43
CA ILE A 342 -0.28 19.44 -13.96
C ILE A 342 -0.55 18.96 -15.38
N VAL A 343 0.43 19.08 -16.27
CA VAL A 343 0.29 18.67 -17.67
C VAL A 343 -0.10 17.19 -17.76
N ASN A 344 0.58 16.31 -17.02
CA ASN A 344 0.26 14.88 -17.02
C ASN A 344 -1.16 14.61 -16.50
N SER A 345 -1.62 15.32 -15.45
CA SER A 345 -2.97 15.21 -14.93
C SER A 345 -4.02 15.67 -15.95
N VAL A 346 -3.80 16.81 -16.59
CA VAL A 346 -4.70 17.34 -17.64
C VAL A 346 -4.79 16.38 -18.83
N VAL A 347 -3.65 15.89 -19.29
CA VAL A 347 -3.60 14.92 -20.41
C VAL A 347 -4.30 13.61 -20.03
N ALA A 348 -4.10 13.09 -18.83
CA ALA A 348 -4.79 11.88 -18.37
C ALA A 348 -6.31 12.06 -18.41
N HIS A 349 -6.83 13.22 -17.99
CA HIS A 349 -8.25 13.53 -18.04
C HIS A 349 -8.78 13.82 -19.46
N LEU A 350 -7.95 14.33 -20.37
CA LEU A 350 -8.32 14.49 -21.77
C LEU A 350 -8.42 13.15 -22.50
N VAL A 351 -7.54 12.22 -22.17
CA VAL A 351 -7.53 10.84 -22.74
C VAL A 351 -8.65 9.99 -22.13
N HIS A 352 -9.00 10.22 -20.85
CA HIS A 352 -10.06 9.51 -20.13
C HIS A 352 -11.00 10.49 -19.41
N PRO A 353 -11.94 11.14 -20.13
CA PRO A 353 -12.81 12.18 -19.55
C PRO A 353 -13.63 11.71 -18.33
N LEU A 354 -14.05 10.44 -18.29
CA LEU A 354 -14.80 9.87 -17.17
C LEU A 354 -13.95 9.70 -15.89
N SER A 355 -12.63 9.74 -16.00
CA SER A 355 -11.75 9.69 -14.83
C SER A 355 -11.84 10.94 -13.93
N ILE A 356 -12.42 12.05 -14.42
CA ILE A 356 -12.70 13.24 -13.63
C ILE A 356 -13.70 12.94 -12.50
N PHE A 357 -14.66 12.05 -12.77
CA PHE A 357 -15.74 11.69 -11.87
C PHE A 357 -15.45 10.43 -11.03
N LYS A 358 -14.47 9.62 -11.44
CA LYS A 358 -13.94 8.53 -10.60
C LYS A 358 -12.96 9.17 -9.61
N GLY A 359 -13.38 9.32 -8.35
CA GLY A 359 -12.41 9.55 -7.27
C GLY A 359 -11.36 8.46 -7.38
N SER A 360 -10.07 8.80 -7.24
CA SER A 360 -9.02 7.81 -7.16
C SER A 360 -9.35 6.88 -5.97
N LYS A 361 -9.60 5.63 -6.30
CA LYS A 361 -9.84 4.56 -5.31
C LYS A 361 -8.55 4.19 -4.61
#